data_0f712ab45ee2397f6b87a935870f89e7
#
_entry.id   0f712ab45ee2397f6b87a935870f89e7
#
_cell.length_a   1.000
_cell.length_b   1.000
_cell.length_c   1.000
_cell.angle_alpha   90.00
_cell.angle_beta   90.00
_cell.angle_gamma   90.00
#
_symmetry.space_group_name_H-M   'P 1'
#
loop_
_entity.id
_entity.type
_entity.pdbx_description
1 polymer ?
#
loop_
_entity_poly.entity_id
_entity_poly.type
_entity_poly.pdbx_seq_one_letter_code
_entity_poly.pdbx_strand_id
1 'polypeptide(L)'
;AGREKGPLAARRQALECAKQAATWSGDGAEPFFPKLVQEAKPEAVGDALRARLDQAATDATNAYAAFARYLKDDYAPAAPTQDAVGPDRYRIAALSTLGATIDLHETYAWAWDDLHRIEADMRATAQRIRPGATVEQAKQLLESDPARAIEGVEAFRAWMQELQERTIAELNGKHFDIPEPVQRVEAMIAPPGGAAAMYYTGPSEDFS
;
A
#
# COMPACT_ATOMS: atom_id res chain seq x y z
N ALA A 1 27.54 3.95 0.27
CA ALA A 1 27.87 2.82 -0.61
C ALA A 1 27.03 2.80 -1.89
N GLY A 2 25.68 3.00 -1.83
CA GLY A 2 24.80 2.99 -3.02
C GLY A 2 25.02 4.17 -3.98
N ARG A 3 25.36 5.36 -3.46
CA ARG A 3 25.62 6.56 -4.27
C ARG A 3 26.84 6.47 -5.18
N GLU A 4 27.83 5.68 -4.80
CA GLU A 4 29.12 5.59 -5.49
C GLU A 4 29.18 4.44 -6.50
N LYS A 5 28.30 3.46 -6.39
CA LYS A 5 28.43 2.18 -7.10
C LYS A 5 27.22 1.78 -7.96
N GLY A 6 26.15 2.57 -7.99
CA GLY A 6 24.95 2.21 -8.72
C GLY A 6 24.13 3.38 -9.23
N PRO A 7 23.16 3.13 -10.10
CA PRO A 7 22.23 4.15 -10.56
C PRO A 7 21.36 4.63 -9.40
N LEU A 8 21.25 5.95 -9.25
CA LEU A 8 20.38 6.56 -8.24
C LEU A 8 18.90 6.40 -8.64
N ALA A 9 18.03 6.25 -7.65
CA ALA A 9 16.59 6.39 -7.82
C ALA A 9 16.24 7.86 -8.14
N ALA A 10 15.09 8.09 -8.77
CA ALA A 10 14.69 9.45 -9.13
C ALA A 10 14.45 10.33 -7.87
N ARG A 11 14.73 11.63 -8.01
CA ARG A 11 14.61 12.61 -6.91
C ARG A 11 13.24 12.57 -6.26
N ARG A 12 12.16 12.49 -7.05
CA ARG A 12 10.79 12.42 -6.54
C ARG A 12 10.57 11.21 -5.65
N GLN A 13 11.05 10.04 -6.05
CA GLN A 13 10.95 8.81 -5.25
C GLN A 13 11.72 8.93 -3.94
N ALA A 14 12.93 9.51 -3.97
CA ALA A 14 13.72 9.73 -2.75
C ALA A 14 13.00 10.68 -1.78
N LEU A 15 12.37 11.75 -2.28
CA LEU A 15 11.61 12.69 -1.46
C LEU A 15 10.33 12.08 -0.88
N GLU A 16 9.62 11.23 -1.63
CA GLU A 16 8.46 10.52 -1.09
C GLU A 16 8.86 9.48 -0.02
N CYS A 17 9.95 8.75 -0.21
CA CYS A 17 10.50 7.88 0.83
C CYS A 17 10.96 8.67 2.07
N ALA A 18 11.52 9.87 1.88
CA ALA A 18 11.87 10.75 2.99
C ALA A 18 10.64 11.17 3.81
N LYS A 19 9.53 11.51 3.16
CA LYS A 19 8.27 11.84 3.84
C LYS A 19 7.72 10.65 4.62
N GLN A 20 7.71 9.46 4.03
CA GLN A 20 7.27 8.23 4.71
C GLN A 20 8.11 7.95 5.96
N ALA A 21 9.43 8.00 5.82
CA ALA A 21 10.34 7.80 6.96
C ALA A 21 10.17 8.88 8.04
N ALA A 22 9.93 10.13 7.68
CA ALA A 22 9.64 11.21 8.59
C ALA A 22 8.32 10.98 9.35
N THR A 23 7.25 10.57 8.67
CA THR A 23 5.97 10.21 9.30
C THR A 23 6.15 9.10 10.33
N TRP A 24 6.89 8.04 10.01
CA TRP A 24 7.14 6.93 10.94
C TRP A 24 8.02 7.32 12.14
N SER A 25 8.82 8.37 12.00
CA SER A 25 9.61 8.93 13.10
C SER A 25 8.89 10.02 13.91
N GLY A 26 7.64 10.34 13.57
CA GLY A 26 6.80 11.25 14.34
C GLY A 26 6.68 12.67 13.77
N ASP A 27 7.08 12.91 12.52
CA ASP A 27 6.86 14.20 11.87
C ASP A 27 5.38 14.31 11.42
N GLY A 28 4.61 15.11 12.15
CA GLY A 28 3.18 15.32 11.92
C GLY A 28 2.25 14.20 12.41
N ALA A 29 2.77 13.18 13.08
CA ALA A 29 1.99 12.08 13.65
C ALA A 29 2.68 11.49 14.88
N GLU A 30 2.00 10.59 15.61
CA GLU A 30 2.62 9.81 16.67
C GLU A 30 3.66 8.84 16.06
N PRO A 31 4.88 8.72 16.67
CA PRO A 31 5.90 7.81 16.17
C PRO A 31 5.43 6.36 16.15
N PHE A 32 5.66 5.68 15.03
CA PHE A 32 5.16 4.31 14.83
C PHE A 32 5.72 3.29 15.82
N PHE A 33 7.04 3.29 16.05
CA PHE A 33 7.68 2.25 16.86
C PHE A 33 7.31 2.30 18.36
N PRO A 34 7.27 3.46 19.02
CA PRO A 34 6.76 3.55 20.39
C PRO A 34 5.30 3.11 20.52
N LYS A 35 4.47 3.49 19.55
CA LYS A 35 3.07 3.06 19.52
C LYS A 35 2.94 1.54 19.40
N LEU A 36 3.69 0.91 18.48
CA LEU A 36 3.73 -0.54 18.32
C LEU A 36 4.08 -1.26 19.63
N VAL A 37 5.07 -0.74 20.40
CA VAL A 37 5.44 -1.31 21.69
C VAL A 37 4.36 -1.09 22.75
N GLN A 38 3.64 0.03 22.74
CA GLN A 38 2.53 0.30 23.65
C GLN A 38 1.32 -0.62 23.38
N GLU A 39 1.05 -0.95 22.13
CA GLU A 39 -0.03 -1.86 21.72
C GLU A 39 0.30 -3.33 22.01
N ALA A 40 1.56 -3.69 22.22
CA ALA A 40 1.93 -5.02 22.67
C ALA A 40 1.39 -5.27 24.10
N LYS A 41 0.70 -6.41 24.29
CA LYS A 41 0.04 -6.74 25.58
C LYS A 41 1.05 -6.72 26.74
N PRO A 42 0.94 -5.77 27.70
CA PRO A 42 1.93 -5.63 28.78
C PRO A 42 2.05 -6.87 29.65
N GLU A 43 0.95 -7.61 29.79
CA GLU A 43 0.89 -8.79 30.66
C GLU A 43 1.73 -9.97 30.16
N ALA A 44 2.03 -10.00 28.86
CA ALA A 44 2.85 -11.04 28.24
C ALA A 44 4.37 -10.74 28.27
N VAL A 45 4.77 -9.54 28.70
CA VAL A 45 6.14 -9.04 28.56
C VAL A 45 6.67 -8.61 29.93
N GLY A 46 7.67 -9.32 30.45
CA GLY A 46 8.34 -8.94 31.70
C GLY A 46 9.13 -7.61 31.58
N ASP A 47 9.31 -6.93 32.73
CA ASP A 47 9.88 -5.57 32.79
C ASP A 47 11.21 -5.41 32.05
N ALA A 48 12.10 -6.39 32.13
CA ALA A 48 13.40 -6.35 31.45
C ALA A 48 13.26 -6.38 29.90
N LEU A 49 12.31 -7.17 29.39
CA LEU A 49 12.04 -7.20 27.96
C LEU A 49 11.34 -5.92 27.51
N ARG A 50 10.40 -5.41 28.34
CA ARG A 50 9.72 -4.14 28.06
C ARG A 50 10.71 -2.98 27.92
N ALA A 51 11.65 -2.83 28.86
CA ALA A 51 12.68 -1.80 28.80
C ALA A 51 13.54 -1.91 27.52
N ARG A 52 13.85 -3.13 27.07
CA ARG A 52 14.58 -3.37 25.83
C ARG A 52 13.77 -3.00 24.58
N LEU A 53 12.46 -3.27 24.58
CA LEU A 53 11.56 -2.89 23.50
C LEU A 53 11.41 -1.37 23.41
N ASP A 54 11.26 -0.68 24.54
CA ASP A 54 11.17 0.79 24.59
C ASP A 54 12.46 1.45 24.06
N GLN A 55 13.63 0.90 24.43
CA GLN A 55 14.92 1.37 23.90
C GLN A 55 15.01 1.11 22.40
N ALA A 56 14.66 -0.09 21.92
CA ALA A 56 14.67 -0.44 20.50
C ALA A 56 13.72 0.44 19.68
N ALA A 57 12.54 0.76 20.21
CA ALA A 57 11.59 1.68 19.57
C ALA A 57 12.17 3.09 19.43
N THR A 58 12.87 3.57 20.48
CA THR A 58 13.57 4.86 20.45
C THR A 58 14.67 4.87 19.40
N ASP A 59 15.50 3.82 19.36
CA ASP A 59 16.60 3.70 18.41
C ASP A 59 16.09 3.62 16.95
N ALA A 60 15.03 2.86 16.73
CA ALA A 60 14.39 2.76 15.42
C ALA A 60 13.81 4.12 14.97
N THR A 61 13.11 4.83 15.87
CA THR A 61 12.57 6.17 15.59
C THR A 61 13.69 7.14 15.18
N ASN A 62 14.80 7.16 15.92
CA ASN A 62 15.94 8.00 15.62
C ASN A 62 16.62 7.63 14.28
N ALA A 63 16.71 6.33 13.98
CA ALA A 63 17.26 5.85 12.72
C ALA A 63 16.40 6.26 11.52
N TYR A 64 15.08 6.15 11.62
CA TYR A 64 14.17 6.62 10.57
C TYR A 64 14.21 8.14 10.38
N ALA A 65 14.30 8.91 11.46
CA ALA A 65 14.48 10.36 11.38
C ALA A 65 15.80 10.74 10.69
N ALA A 66 16.88 10.03 11.01
CA ALA A 66 18.18 10.23 10.35
C ALA A 66 18.14 9.82 8.87
N PHE A 67 17.45 8.72 8.54
CA PHE A 67 17.27 8.27 7.16
C PHE A 67 16.44 9.26 6.34
N ALA A 68 15.37 9.81 6.91
CA ALA A 68 14.57 10.83 6.27
C ALA A 68 15.42 12.07 5.91
N ARG A 69 16.22 12.55 6.85
CA ARG A 69 17.15 13.67 6.59
C ARG A 69 18.17 13.33 5.50
N TYR A 70 18.81 12.17 5.58
CA TYR A 70 19.75 11.72 4.55
C TYR A 70 19.13 11.69 3.15
N LEU A 71 17.91 11.13 3.02
CA LEU A 71 17.22 11.08 1.75
C LEU A 71 16.91 12.47 1.21
N LYS A 72 16.48 13.38 2.08
CA LYS A 72 16.09 14.75 1.71
C LYS A 72 17.31 15.62 1.40
N ASP A 73 18.30 15.63 2.28
CA ASP A 73 19.37 16.64 2.28
C ASP A 73 20.61 16.19 1.51
N ASP A 74 20.88 14.88 1.43
CA ASP A 74 22.06 14.32 0.78
C ASP A 74 21.74 13.56 -0.52
N TYR A 75 20.73 12.70 -0.49
CA TYR A 75 20.44 11.82 -1.64
C TYR A 75 19.67 12.55 -2.73
N ALA A 76 18.55 13.19 -2.39
CA ALA A 76 17.67 13.84 -3.36
C ALA A 76 18.37 14.94 -4.18
N PRO A 77 19.25 15.79 -3.62
CA PRO A 77 19.99 16.77 -4.42
C PRO A 77 20.89 16.16 -5.49
N ALA A 78 21.44 14.98 -5.24
CA ALA A 78 22.31 14.25 -6.17
C ALA A 78 21.53 13.33 -7.13
N ALA A 79 20.25 13.11 -6.90
CA ALA A 79 19.41 12.21 -7.66
C ALA A 79 18.90 12.86 -8.97
N PRO A 80 18.70 12.07 -10.05
CA PRO A 80 18.16 12.57 -11.32
C PRO A 80 16.73 13.10 -11.11
N THR A 81 16.40 14.19 -11.81
CA THR A 81 15.06 14.76 -11.81
C THR A 81 14.08 14.01 -12.70
N GLN A 82 14.61 13.26 -13.66
CA GLN A 82 13.82 12.43 -14.56
C GLN A 82 13.41 11.14 -13.86
N ASP A 83 12.11 10.87 -13.83
CA ASP A 83 11.55 9.65 -13.21
C ASP A 83 11.75 8.40 -14.06
N ALA A 84 11.70 8.56 -15.39
CA ALA A 84 11.82 7.45 -16.32
C ALA A 84 13.24 6.88 -16.34
N VAL A 85 13.34 5.57 -16.27
CA VAL A 85 14.61 4.83 -16.24
C VAL A 85 15.22 4.60 -17.63
N GLY A 86 14.48 4.94 -18.68
CA GLY A 86 14.85 4.71 -20.09
C GLY A 86 14.53 3.29 -20.57
N PRO A 87 14.46 3.09 -21.90
CA PRO A 87 13.96 1.85 -22.49
C PRO A 87 14.82 0.62 -22.16
N ASP A 88 16.13 0.77 -22.08
CA ASP A 88 17.02 -0.39 -21.86
C ASP A 88 16.86 -0.97 -20.46
N ARG A 89 16.85 -0.13 -19.43
CA ARG A 89 16.58 -0.58 -18.06
C ARG A 89 15.14 -1.06 -17.89
N TYR A 90 14.18 -0.42 -18.56
CA TYR A 90 12.79 -0.85 -18.52
C TYR A 90 12.62 -2.25 -19.10
N ARG A 91 13.28 -2.57 -20.24
CA ARG A 91 13.25 -3.93 -20.82
C ARG A 91 13.77 -4.99 -19.87
N ILE A 92 14.86 -4.71 -19.14
CA ILE A 92 15.42 -5.64 -18.16
C ILE A 92 14.43 -5.85 -17.01
N ALA A 93 13.85 -4.79 -16.48
CA ALA A 93 12.86 -4.86 -15.42
C ALA A 93 11.59 -5.60 -15.86
N ALA A 94 11.09 -5.31 -17.06
CA ALA A 94 9.93 -5.97 -17.64
C ALA A 94 10.18 -7.48 -17.81
N LEU A 95 11.33 -7.87 -18.37
CA LEU A 95 11.72 -9.28 -18.49
C LEU A 95 11.78 -9.97 -17.11
N SER A 96 12.38 -9.32 -16.12
CA SER A 96 12.47 -9.88 -14.76
C SER A 96 11.11 -10.06 -14.09
N THR A 97 10.17 -9.14 -14.33
CA THR A 97 8.84 -9.16 -13.68
C THR A 97 7.85 -10.05 -14.43
N LEU A 98 7.86 -9.99 -15.77
CA LEU A 98 6.88 -10.70 -16.61
C LEU A 98 7.37 -12.10 -17.05
N GLY A 99 8.68 -12.35 -17.00
CA GLY A 99 9.27 -13.57 -17.57
C GLY A 99 9.24 -13.62 -19.10
N ALA A 100 8.89 -12.52 -19.78
CA ALA A 100 8.73 -12.44 -21.22
C ALA A 100 9.26 -11.12 -21.76
N THR A 101 9.74 -11.16 -23.01
CA THR A 101 10.12 -9.95 -23.76
C THR A 101 8.87 -9.36 -24.40
N ILE A 102 8.66 -8.06 -24.22
CA ILE A 102 7.55 -7.31 -24.79
C ILE A 102 8.07 -6.20 -25.73
N ASP A 103 7.31 -5.87 -26.78
CA ASP A 103 7.52 -4.65 -27.54
C ASP A 103 6.94 -3.46 -26.76
N LEU A 104 7.79 -2.50 -26.41
CA LEU A 104 7.40 -1.36 -25.58
C LEU A 104 6.48 -0.39 -26.30
N HIS A 105 6.62 -0.23 -27.63
CA HIS A 105 5.79 0.67 -28.42
C HIS A 105 4.39 0.08 -28.64
N GLU A 106 4.33 -1.19 -28.99
CA GLU A 106 3.06 -1.91 -29.12
C GLU A 106 2.31 -1.95 -27.78
N THR A 107 3.01 -2.29 -26.69
CA THR A 107 2.43 -2.30 -25.34
C THR A 107 1.91 -0.93 -24.92
N TYR A 108 2.64 0.13 -25.24
CA TYR A 108 2.21 1.50 -24.93
C TYR A 108 0.96 1.90 -25.74
N ALA A 109 0.92 1.58 -27.02
CA ALA A 109 -0.25 1.83 -27.87
C ALA A 109 -1.48 1.06 -27.36
N TRP A 110 -1.30 -0.23 -27.06
CA TRP A 110 -2.36 -1.06 -26.45
C TRP A 110 -2.86 -0.48 -25.13
N ALA A 111 -1.96 0.02 -24.28
CA ALA A 111 -2.35 0.60 -22.98
C ALA A 111 -3.21 1.87 -23.16
N TRP A 112 -2.96 2.68 -24.19
CA TRP A 112 -3.82 3.82 -24.51
C TRP A 112 -5.19 3.39 -25.02
N ASP A 113 -5.26 2.39 -25.89
CA ASP A 113 -6.52 1.86 -26.38
C ASP A 113 -7.35 1.27 -25.23
N ASP A 114 -6.71 0.53 -24.34
CA ASP A 114 -7.37 -0.04 -23.14
C ASP A 114 -7.83 1.06 -22.17
N LEU A 115 -7.04 2.10 -21.94
CA LEU A 115 -7.44 3.26 -21.14
C LEU A 115 -8.71 3.93 -21.71
N HIS A 116 -8.74 4.18 -23.02
CA HIS A 116 -9.91 4.79 -23.67
C HIS A 116 -11.14 3.89 -23.57
N ARG A 117 -10.97 2.57 -23.68
CA ARG A 117 -12.04 1.59 -23.47
C ARG A 117 -12.60 1.67 -22.05
N ILE A 118 -11.71 1.65 -21.04
CA ILE A 118 -12.09 1.78 -19.62
C ILE A 118 -12.82 3.10 -19.36
N GLU A 119 -12.33 4.22 -19.89
CA GLU A 119 -13.00 5.51 -19.76
C GLU A 119 -14.40 5.51 -20.38
N ALA A 120 -14.58 4.87 -21.52
CA ALA A 120 -15.90 4.74 -22.17
C ALA A 120 -16.85 3.90 -21.29
N ASP A 121 -16.39 2.79 -20.73
CA ASP A 121 -17.14 1.94 -19.81
C ASP A 121 -17.50 2.67 -18.51
N MET A 122 -16.60 3.47 -17.97
CA MET A 122 -16.86 4.33 -16.79
C MET A 122 -17.96 5.36 -17.09
N ARG A 123 -17.89 6.04 -18.24
CA ARG A 123 -18.92 7.01 -18.67
C ARG A 123 -20.28 6.31 -18.86
N ALA A 124 -20.32 5.16 -19.52
CA ALA A 124 -21.53 4.38 -19.71
C ALA A 124 -22.14 3.94 -18.37
N THR A 125 -21.31 3.53 -17.42
CA THR A 125 -21.74 3.16 -16.08
C THR A 125 -22.28 4.37 -15.30
N ALA A 126 -21.63 5.53 -15.37
CA ALA A 126 -22.14 6.76 -14.78
C ALA A 126 -23.52 7.15 -15.31
N GLN A 127 -23.75 6.98 -16.63
CA GLN A 127 -25.07 7.22 -17.23
C GLN A 127 -26.15 6.24 -16.74
N ARG A 128 -25.79 4.98 -16.42
CA ARG A 128 -26.73 4.00 -15.83
C ARG A 128 -27.06 4.33 -14.38
N ILE A 129 -26.11 4.88 -13.62
CA ILE A 129 -26.32 5.31 -12.23
C ILE A 129 -27.26 6.53 -12.22
N ARG A 130 -26.97 7.54 -13.02
CA ARG A 130 -27.80 8.74 -13.20
C ARG A 130 -27.67 9.29 -14.62
N PRO A 131 -28.76 9.29 -15.42
CA PRO A 131 -28.74 9.87 -16.76
C PRO A 131 -28.24 11.32 -16.74
N GLY A 132 -27.31 11.64 -17.63
CA GLY A 132 -26.67 12.96 -17.72
C GLY A 132 -25.52 13.21 -16.74
N ALA A 133 -25.20 12.28 -15.84
CA ALA A 133 -24.10 12.47 -14.89
C ALA A 133 -22.72 12.21 -15.54
N THR A 134 -21.74 13.00 -15.13
CA THR A 134 -20.33 12.66 -15.33
C THR A 134 -19.89 11.54 -14.37
N VAL A 135 -18.74 10.92 -14.62
CA VAL A 135 -18.14 9.91 -13.72
C VAL A 135 -17.99 10.47 -12.31
N GLU A 136 -17.49 11.71 -12.18
CA GLU A 136 -17.29 12.35 -10.89
C GLU A 136 -18.61 12.60 -10.15
N GLN A 137 -19.63 13.06 -10.86
CA GLN A 137 -20.98 13.25 -10.27
C GLN A 137 -21.61 11.92 -9.83
N ALA A 138 -21.38 10.84 -10.57
CA ALA A 138 -21.84 9.51 -10.18
C ALA A 138 -21.09 9.00 -8.93
N LYS A 139 -19.78 9.22 -8.84
CA LYS A 139 -19.01 8.90 -7.62
C LYS A 139 -19.53 9.65 -6.39
N GLN A 140 -19.68 10.98 -6.49
CA GLN A 140 -20.19 11.79 -5.39
C GLN A 140 -21.61 11.34 -4.94
N LEU A 141 -22.46 10.94 -5.88
CA LEU A 141 -23.77 10.40 -5.56
C LEU A 141 -23.66 9.10 -4.73
N LEU A 142 -22.80 8.18 -5.15
CA LEU A 142 -22.60 6.91 -4.46
C LEU A 142 -21.94 7.10 -3.08
N GLU A 143 -20.95 8.00 -2.97
CA GLU A 143 -20.25 8.32 -1.72
C GLU A 143 -21.18 9.01 -0.71
N SER A 144 -22.16 9.78 -1.17
CA SER A 144 -23.13 10.46 -0.31
C SER A 144 -24.36 9.63 0.05
N ASP A 145 -24.52 8.43 -0.53
CA ASP A 145 -25.64 7.54 -0.23
C ASP A 145 -25.32 6.66 1.00
N PRO A 146 -26.01 6.86 2.15
CA PRO A 146 -25.76 6.08 3.37
C PRO A 146 -25.97 4.57 3.20
N ALA A 147 -26.73 4.13 2.19
CA ALA A 147 -26.92 2.72 1.89
C ALA A 147 -25.73 2.10 1.15
N ARG A 148 -24.80 2.91 0.66
CA ARG A 148 -23.64 2.49 -0.15
C ARG A 148 -22.30 2.93 0.43
N ALA A 149 -22.32 3.86 1.36
CA ALA A 149 -21.12 4.36 2.04
C ALA A 149 -21.12 3.87 3.50
N ILE A 150 -19.95 3.57 4.00
CA ILE A 150 -19.73 3.20 5.41
C ILE A 150 -18.92 4.31 6.04
N GLU A 151 -19.46 4.91 7.09
CA GLU A 151 -18.79 5.99 7.80
C GLU A 151 -18.01 5.45 9.01
N GLY A 152 -16.74 5.82 9.06
CA GLY A 152 -15.85 5.50 10.17
C GLY A 152 -14.99 4.25 9.95
N VAL A 153 -13.76 4.31 10.47
CA VAL A 153 -12.73 3.29 10.26
C VAL A 153 -13.13 1.94 10.85
N GLU A 154 -13.68 1.93 12.06
CA GLU A 154 -14.08 0.68 12.73
C GLU A 154 -15.29 0.02 12.06
N ALA A 155 -16.26 0.81 11.61
CA ALA A 155 -17.40 0.28 10.86
C ALA A 155 -16.95 -0.30 9.51
N PHE A 156 -16.01 0.36 8.84
CA PHE A 156 -15.42 -0.13 7.59
C PHE A 156 -14.63 -1.42 7.83
N ARG A 157 -13.81 -1.50 8.88
CA ARG A 157 -13.08 -2.71 9.24
C ARG A 157 -14.02 -3.89 9.52
N ALA A 158 -15.07 -3.66 10.29
CA ALA A 158 -16.07 -4.69 10.59
C ALA A 158 -16.79 -5.18 9.33
N TRP A 159 -17.18 -4.27 8.45
CA TRP A 159 -17.80 -4.62 7.16
C TRP A 159 -16.86 -5.43 6.27
N MET A 160 -15.57 -5.06 6.22
CA MET A 160 -14.56 -5.81 5.48
C MET A 160 -14.36 -7.21 6.04
N GLN A 161 -14.36 -7.36 7.37
CA GLN A 161 -14.29 -8.67 8.01
C GLN A 161 -15.46 -9.56 7.60
N GLU A 162 -16.68 -9.06 7.73
CA GLU A 162 -17.90 -9.79 7.33
C GLU A 162 -17.89 -10.15 5.84
N LEU A 163 -17.46 -9.22 4.97
CA LEU A 163 -17.34 -9.47 3.53
C LEU A 163 -16.38 -10.61 3.22
N GLN A 164 -15.21 -10.66 3.87
CA GLN A 164 -14.21 -11.71 3.69
C GLN A 164 -14.74 -13.05 4.15
N GLU A 165 -15.31 -13.12 5.34
CA GLU A 165 -15.90 -14.36 5.90
C GLU A 165 -17.00 -14.93 5.01
N ARG A 166 -17.92 -14.08 4.56
CA ARG A 166 -18.97 -14.47 3.63
C ARG A 166 -18.41 -14.94 2.29
N THR A 167 -17.42 -14.24 1.73
CA THR A 167 -16.81 -14.59 0.45
C THR A 167 -16.10 -15.96 0.55
N ILE A 168 -15.35 -16.21 1.61
CA ILE A 168 -14.71 -17.50 1.85
C ILE A 168 -15.76 -18.62 1.94
N ALA A 169 -16.82 -18.41 2.73
CA ALA A 169 -17.90 -19.39 2.87
C ALA A 169 -18.63 -19.67 1.54
N GLU A 170 -18.83 -18.66 0.71
CA GLU A 170 -19.48 -18.82 -0.60
C GLU A 170 -18.60 -19.52 -1.62
N LEU A 171 -17.27 -19.35 -1.57
CA LEU A 171 -16.33 -19.91 -2.53
C LEU A 171 -15.85 -21.31 -2.13
N ASN A 172 -15.71 -21.58 -0.83
CA ASN A 172 -15.20 -22.85 -0.32
C ASN A 172 -16.13 -24.02 -0.67
N GLY A 173 -15.58 -25.08 -1.23
CA GLY A 173 -16.31 -26.26 -1.67
C GLY A 173 -17.13 -26.09 -2.96
N LYS A 174 -17.16 -24.88 -3.57
CA LYS A 174 -17.83 -24.62 -4.85
C LYS A 174 -16.84 -24.30 -5.98
N HIS A 175 -15.92 -23.41 -5.71
CA HIS A 175 -14.93 -22.92 -6.68
C HIS A 175 -13.51 -23.24 -6.27
N PHE A 176 -13.26 -23.33 -4.97
CA PHE A 176 -11.97 -23.61 -4.37
C PHE A 176 -12.14 -24.61 -3.23
N ASP A 177 -11.10 -25.40 -2.96
CA ASP A 177 -10.96 -26.17 -1.74
C ASP A 177 -10.00 -25.37 -0.83
N ILE A 178 -10.57 -24.63 0.12
CA ILE A 178 -9.83 -23.73 0.99
C ILE A 178 -9.56 -24.45 2.31
N PRO A 179 -8.31 -24.80 2.65
CA PRO A 179 -7.97 -25.48 3.91
C PRO A 179 -8.38 -24.65 5.14
N GLU A 180 -8.82 -25.35 6.21
CA GLU A 180 -9.34 -24.70 7.42
C GLU A 180 -8.41 -23.60 8.00
N PRO A 181 -7.08 -23.79 8.10
CA PRO A 181 -6.20 -22.77 8.66
C PRO A 181 -6.23 -21.43 7.91
N VAL A 182 -6.39 -21.47 6.56
CA VAL A 182 -6.41 -20.25 5.71
C VAL A 182 -7.82 -19.69 5.47
N GLN A 183 -8.84 -20.30 6.06
CA GLN A 183 -10.19 -19.71 6.06
C GLN A 183 -10.33 -18.56 7.07
N ARG A 184 -9.38 -18.42 7.98
CA ARG A 184 -9.36 -17.34 8.98
C ARG A 184 -8.57 -16.17 8.41
N VAL A 185 -9.27 -15.13 8.01
CA VAL A 185 -8.68 -13.89 7.51
C VAL A 185 -9.08 -12.75 8.44
N GLU A 186 -8.12 -11.96 8.88
CA GLU A 186 -8.35 -10.81 9.74
C GLU A 186 -8.23 -9.51 8.95
N ALA A 187 -9.25 -8.66 9.01
CA ALA A 187 -9.23 -7.32 8.45
C ALA A 187 -8.51 -6.36 9.41
N MET A 188 -7.36 -5.87 9.00
CA MET A 188 -6.54 -4.93 9.77
C MET A 188 -6.48 -3.57 9.09
N ILE A 189 -6.38 -2.52 9.89
CA ILE A 189 -6.12 -1.17 9.38
C ILE A 189 -4.61 -0.97 9.30
N ALA A 190 -4.13 -0.67 8.10
CA ALA A 190 -2.72 -0.40 7.89
C ALA A 190 -2.28 0.88 8.63
N PRO A 191 -1.06 0.90 9.21
CA PRO A 191 -0.53 2.11 9.83
C PRO A 191 -0.39 3.23 8.81
N PRO A 192 -0.49 4.51 9.24
CA PRO A 192 -0.31 5.65 8.36
C PRO A 192 1.08 5.64 7.70
N GLY A 193 1.14 6.12 6.47
CA GLY A 193 2.41 6.41 5.77
C GLY A 193 2.81 5.44 4.66
N GLY A 194 2.07 4.39 4.34
CA GLY A 194 2.60 3.44 3.37
C GLY A 194 1.65 2.80 2.39
N ALA A 195 0.41 2.56 2.75
CA ALA A 195 -0.48 1.76 1.93
C ALA A 195 -1.44 2.63 1.10
N ALA A 196 -1.32 2.56 -0.22
CA ALA A 196 -2.31 3.13 -1.14
C ALA A 196 -3.41 2.11 -1.52
N ALA A 197 -3.33 0.87 -1.02
CA ALA A 197 -4.25 -0.22 -1.36
C ALA A 197 -4.31 -1.27 -0.24
N MET A 198 -5.31 -2.13 -0.30
CA MET A 198 -5.37 -3.33 0.55
C MET A 198 -4.32 -4.35 0.09
N TYR A 199 -3.68 -4.98 1.06
CA TYR A 199 -2.75 -6.07 0.84
C TYR A 199 -3.24 -7.32 1.55
N TYR A 200 -3.11 -8.46 0.90
CA TYR A 200 -3.23 -9.75 1.55
C TYR A 200 -1.85 -10.17 2.03
N THR A 201 -1.72 -10.41 3.32
CA THR A 201 -0.53 -11.02 3.91
C THR A 201 -0.85 -12.49 4.17
N GLY A 202 -0.04 -13.37 3.63
CA GLY A 202 -0.17 -14.81 3.86
C GLY A 202 -0.01 -15.16 5.34
N PRO A 203 -0.51 -16.33 5.77
CA PRO A 203 -0.34 -16.79 7.14
C PRO A 203 1.14 -17.02 7.47
N SER A 204 1.47 -17.00 8.77
CA SER A 204 2.75 -17.47 9.27
C SER A 204 2.94 -18.98 8.98
N GLU A 205 4.18 -19.50 9.08
CA GLU A 205 4.48 -20.92 8.83
C GLU A 205 3.71 -21.86 9.78
N ASP A 206 3.41 -21.41 10.99
CA ASP A 206 2.66 -22.14 12.01
C ASP A 206 1.16 -21.79 12.07
N PHE A 207 0.67 -20.95 11.15
CA PHE A 207 -0.71 -20.48 11.06
C PHE A 207 -1.23 -19.74 12.33
N SER A 208 -0.32 -19.11 13.10
CA SER A 208 -0.65 -18.35 14.31
C SER A 208 -1.00 -16.90 14.05
#